data_9280f9bfd7e34e2618787831c606f16a
#
_entry.id   9280f9bfd7e34e2618787831c606f16a
#
_cell.length_a   1.000
_cell.length_b   1.000
_cell.length_c   1.000
_cell.angle_alpha   90.00
_cell.angle_beta   90.00
_cell.angle_gamma   90.00
#
_symmetry.space_group_name_H-M   'P 1'
#
loop_
_entity.id
_entity.type
_entity.pdbx_description
1 polymer ?
#
loop_
_entity_poly.entity_id
_entity_poly.type
_entity_poly.pdbx_seq_one_letter_code
_entity_poly.pdbx_strand_id
1 'polypeptide(L)'
;MTALLPASGYSLQVKPADATALRVQSIGFGPTTTVNWKFPYIRWSFQPKPETAQITAFEMKVNGKVVTPEADPPRKQYLYSPAEGFGPGKYDVECKVTLDNKAFFLKKFSFQIGEGAESVAPPPSAAQKLVMDEVNAIFKEMGYPQSISSDIMSYVAQKHSDYMAANGALVHDQVDGKPGFFGANFIDRLADYGVTSLTNEVLGRDSGNLKATVREVYHAPYHRISFLVPGPVHFGAGIKNGFITILNGSQVLDKTILSGPAPDQKNIPLQWDCTEKPSPLRSIGKTTGITGYPVVALVYGYLLQDLSDFKCSLKLDGKDVPMLSLTPANDDFLRRAVVMIPTDPLLPNRKYDATFSCKVKDQVISKEWSFTTAAK
;
A
#
# COMPACT_ATOMS: atom_id res chain seq x y z
N MET A 1 2.13 -60.13 12.77
CA MET A 1 1.81 -59.48 14.06
C MET A 1 2.67 -58.24 14.18
N THR A 2 2.13 -57.07 13.83
CA THR A 2 2.82 -55.80 13.90
C THR A 2 2.07 -54.96 14.88
N ALA A 3 2.70 -54.67 16.03
CA ALA A 3 2.11 -53.92 17.13
C ALA A 3 2.09 -52.43 16.79
N LEU A 4 0.90 -51.83 16.81
CA LEU A 4 0.65 -50.39 16.75
C LEU A 4 0.88 -49.83 18.15
N LEU A 5 1.82 -48.88 18.27
CA LEU A 5 1.97 -48.03 19.47
C LEU A 5 0.93 -46.90 19.44
N PRO A 6 0.32 -46.52 20.56
CA PRO A 6 -0.65 -45.45 20.64
C PRO A 6 0.08 -44.09 20.57
N ALA A 7 -0.38 -43.21 19.69
CA ALA A 7 0.03 -41.82 19.67
C ALA A 7 -0.56 -41.08 20.88
N SER A 8 0.28 -40.69 21.83
CA SER A 8 -0.08 -39.82 22.94
C SER A 8 -0.23 -38.39 22.42
N GLY A 9 -1.46 -37.98 22.13
CA GLY A 9 -1.81 -36.61 21.82
C GLY A 9 -1.72 -35.72 23.07
N TYR A 10 -0.66 -34.95 23.19
CA TYR A 10 -0.65 -33.83 24.13
C TYR A 10 -1.46 -32.68 23.50
N SER A 11 -2.71 -32.53 23.91
CA SER A 11 -3.50 -31.34 23.73
C SER A 11 -2.94 -30.24 24.63
N LEU A 12 -2.15 -29.34 24.10
CA LEU A 12 -1.83 -28.06 24.72
C LEU A 12 -3.13 -27.24 24.81
N GLN A 13 -3.81 -27.29 25.95
CA GLN A 13 -4.84 -26.31 26.26
C GLN A 13 -4.17 -24.96 26.43
N VAL A 14 -4.16 -24.15 25.38
CA VAL A 14 -3.83 -22.72 25.47
C VAL A 14 -4.95 -22.07 26.26
N LYS A 15 -4.70 -21.72 27.54
CA LYS A 15 -5.61 -20.85 28.28
C LYS A 15 -5.86 -19.60 27.47
N PRO A 16 -7.13 -19.12 27.36
CA PRO A 16 -7.42 -17.84 26.73
C PRO A 16 -6.55 -16.78 27.43
N ALA A 17 -5.74 -16.04 26.66
CA ALA A 17 -4.98 -14.93 27.23
C ALA A 17 -5.98 -13.95 27.84
N ASP A 18 -5.75 -13.54 29.08
CA ASP A 18 -6.56 -12.53 29.77
C ASP A 18 -6.58 -11.27 28.89
N ALA A 19 -7.75 -10.91 28.39
CA ALA A 19 -7.92 -9.79 27.48
C ALA A 19 -7.58 -8.43 28.12
N THR A 20 -7.49 -8.41 29.47
CA THR A 20 -7.15 -7.22 30.27
C THR A 20 -5.65 -7.09 30.55
N ALA A 21 -4.87 -8.16 30.34
CA ALA A 21 -3.43 -8.14 30.58
C ALA A 21 -2.72 -7.19 29.58
N LEU A 22 -1.90 -6.29 30.12
CA LEU A 22 -1.05 -5.41 29.30
C LEU A 22 -0.12 -6.24 28.44
N ARG A 23 -0.10 -5.95 27.14
CA ARG A 23 0.80 -6.58 26.16
C ARG A 23 1.06 -5.66 24.98
N VAL A 24 2.08 -5.97 24.19
CA VAL A 24 2.42 -5.29 22.96
C VAL A 24 2.29 -6.26 21.79
N GLN A 25 1.44 -5.93 20.86
CA GLN A 25 1.36 -6.62 19.58
C GLN A 25 2.33 -5.94 18.60
N SER A 26 3.45 -6.59 18.29
CA SER A 26 4.38 -6.11 17.28
C SER A 26 3.74 -6.23 15.90
N ILE A 27 3.76 -5.13 15.13
CA ILE A 27 3.24 -5.07 13.76
C ILE A 27 4.40 -5.25 12.77
N GLY A 28 5.52 -4.55 13.00
CA GLY A 28 6.71 -4.64 12.18
C GLY A 28 7.91 -4.03 12.89
N PHE A 29 9.10 -4.42 12.48
CA PHE A 29 10.36 -3.87 12.99
C PHE A 29 11.46 -4.12 11.95
N GLY A 30 12.50 -3.33 11.99
CA GLY A 30 13.63 -3.48 11.07
C GLY A 30 14.55 -2.27 11.10
N PRO A 31 15.58 -2.32 10.25
CA PRO A 31 15.97 -3.42 9.36
C PRO A 31 16.39 -4.68 10.11
N THR A 32 16.39 -5.85 9.45
CA THR A 32 16.83 -7.14 10.04
C THR A 32 17.82 -7.89 9.14
N THR A 33 18.17 -7.31 8.01
CA THR A 33 19.06 -7.87 6.99
C THR A 33 20.26 -6.96 6.75
N THR A 34 21.08 -7.27 5.76
CA THR A 34 22.11 -6.34 5.27
C THR A 34 21.46 -5.28 4.40
N VAL A 35 21.65 -4.02 4.76
CA VAL A 35 21.16 -2.85 4.04
C VAL A 35 22.31 -2.16 3.33
N ASN A 36 22.15 -1.85 2.05
CA ASN A 36 23.14 -1.13 1.24
C ASN A 36 22.78 0.36 1.07
N TRP A 37 22.24 0.93 2.13
CA TRP A 37 21.88 2.34 2.24
C TRP A 37 22.32 2.88 3.60
N LYS A 38 22.93 4.07 3.63
CA LYS A 38 23.48 4.65 4.87
C LYS A 38 22.43 5.23 5.82
N PHE A 39 21.25 5.51 5.34
CA PHE A 39 20.18 6.18 6.11
C PHE A 39 18.91 5.32 6.25
N PRO A 40 19.00 4.02 6.60
CA PRO A 40 17.79 3.27 6.88
C PRO A 40 17.10 3.81 8.13
N TYR A 41 15.79 3.67 8.22
CA TYR A 41 15.10 3.86 9.48
C TYR A 41 15.13 2.58 10.32
N ILE A 42 15.79 2.64 11.48
CA ILE A 42 15.50 1.69 12.55
C ILE A 42 14.08 1.97 13.01
N ARG A 43 13.21 0.96 12.99
CA ARG A 43 11.80 1.13 13.32
C ARG A 43 11.25 -0.01 14.18
N TRP A 44 10.28 0.33 15.02
CA TRP A 44 9.39 -0.64 15.65
C TRP A 44 7.98 -0.09 15.63
N SER A 45 7.09 -0.81 14.89
CA SER A 45 5.67 -0.54 14.82
C SER A 45 4.94 -1.54 15.70
N PHE A 46 4.06 -1.06 16.56
CA PHE A 46 3.34 -1.92 17.49
C PHE A 46 2.02 -1.28 17.94
N GLN A 47 1.16 -2.13 18.48
CA GLN A 47 -0.10 -1.71 19.09
C GLN A 47 -0.16 -2.17 20.53
N PRO A 48 -0.39 -1.27 21.50
CA PRO A 48 -0.72 -1.64 22.87
C PRO A 48 -2.01 -2.47 22.93
N LYS A 49 -2.07 -3.39 23.87
CA LYS A 49 -3.28 -4.16 24.19
C LYS A 49 -3.47 -4.17 25.71
N PRO A 50 -4.67 -3.87 26.22
CA PRO A 50 -5.83 -3.34 25.45
C PRO A 50 -5.49 -2.04 24.72
N GLU A 51 -6.28 -1.66 23.70
CA GLU A 51 -6.00 -0.46 22.89
C GLU A 51 -6.09 0.85 23.68
N THR A 52 -6.70 0.82 24.86
CA THR A 52 -6.79 1.93 25.81
C THR A 52 -5.52 2.15 26.63
N ALA A 53 -4.60 1.16 26.64
CA ALA A 53 -3.33 1.28 27.36
C ALA A 53 -2.47 2.40 26.75
N GLN A 54 -1.91 3.24 27.62
CA GLN A 54 -1.12 4.40 27.24
C GLN A 54 0.36 4.06 27.14
N ILE A 55 1.01 4.51 26.08
CA ILE A 55 2.48 4.49 26.00
C ILE A 55 3.00 5.62 26.88
N THR A 56 3.65 5.28 27.99
CA THR A 56 4.16 6.26 28.96
C THR A 56 5.66 6.51 28.80
N ALA A 57 6.40 5.58 28.17
CA ALA A 57 7.81 5.78 27.79
C ALA A 57 8.19 4.89 26.63
N PHE A 58 9.11 5.37 25.81
CA PHE A 58 9.80 4.59 24.77
C PHE A 58 11.30 4.92 24.80
N GLU A 59 12.12 3.90 24.82
CA GLU A 59 13.58 3.99 24.77
C GLU A 59 14.11 3.14 23.61
N MET A 60 15.07 3.65 22.86
CA MET A 60 15.79 2.89 21.85
C MET A 60 17.30 2.98 22.11
N LYS A 61 17.95 1.82 21.98
CA LYS A 61 19.43 1.74 22.03
C LYS A 61 19.94 1.12 20.75
N VAL A 62 21.03 1.67 20.26
CA VAL A 62 21.80 1.14 19.11
C VAL A 62 23.22 0.90 19.58
N ASN A 63 23.69 -0.35 19.51
CA ASN A 63 24.97 -0.79 20.05
C ASN A 63 25.17 -0.35 21.52
N GLY A 64 24.11 -0.49 22.33
CA GLY A 64 24.09 -0.15 23.75
C GLY A 64 23.97 1.35 24.07
N LYS A 65 24.10 2.25 23.08
CA LYS A 65 23.94 3.70 23.25
C LYS A 65 22.48 4.11 23.09
N VAL A 66 21.96 4.89 24.03
CA VAL A 66 20.61 5.49 23.92
C VAL A 66 20.60 6.49 22.77
N VAL A 67 19.57 6.39 21.93
CA VAL A 67 19.30 7.31 20.83
C VAL A 67 17.93 7.95 21.01
N THR A 68 17.67 9.05 20.31
CA THR A 68 16.38 9.77 20.38
C THR A 68 15.54 9.41 19.15
N PRO A 69 14.58 8.48 19.26
CA PRO A 69 13.71 8.15 18.16
C PRO A 69 12.60 9.19 17.99
N GLU A 70 12.15 9.36 16.76
CA GLU A 70 10.97 10.12 16.41
C GLU A 70 9.72 9.24 16.55
N ALA A 71 8.68 9.77 17.18
CA ALA A 71 7.38 9.11 17.23
C ALA A 71 6.57 9.43 15.96
N ASP A 72 6.00 8.41 15.34
CA ASP A 72 5.08 8.50 14.21
C ASP A 72 3.73 7.85 14.60
N PRO A 73 2.88 8.56 15.35
CA PRO A 73 1.63 8.02 15.86
C PRO A 73 0.67 7.52 14.77
N PRO A 74 0.53 8.19 13.62
CA PRO A 74 -0.33 7.72 12.53
C PRO A 74 0.01 6.30 12.06
N ARG A 75 1.30 5.93 12.07
CA ARG A 75 1.79 4.60 11.68
C ARG A 75 2.04 3.68 12.87
N LYS A 76 1.75 4.15 14.09
CA LYS A 76 1.96 3.41 15.35
C LYS A 76 3.39 2.90 15.47
N GLN A 77 4.39 3.77 15.20
CA GLN A 77 5.80 3.39 15.19
C GLN A 77 6.71 4.45 15.79
N TYR A 78 7.92 4.00 16.13
CA TYR A 78 9.06 4.85 16.49
C TYR A 78 10.17 4.61 15.49
N LEU A 79 10.83 5.69 15.07
CA LEU A 79 11.81 5.71 13.99
C LEU A 79 13.10 6.36 14.47
N TYR A 80 14.24 5.86 13.97
CA TYR A 80 15.53 6.50 14.17
C TYR A 80 16.44 6.29 12.96
N SER A 81 17.08 7.37 12.50
CA SER A 81 18.21 7.34 11.58
C SER A 81 19.14 8.47 11.97
N PRO A 82 20.47 8.24 12.12
CA PRO A 82 21.40 9.32 12.44
C PRO A 82 21.58 10.25 11.24
N ALA A 83 21.74 11.54 11.51
CA ALA A 83 21.90 12.56 10.46
C ALA A 83 23.12 12.32 9.56
N GLU A 84 24.21 11.78 10.12
CA GLU A 84 25.46 11.42 9.41
C GLU A 84 25.35 10.07 8.68
N GLY A 85 24.25 9.33 8.88
CA GLY A 85 24.10 7.98 8.39
C GLY A 85 24.87 6.95 9.22
N PHE A 86 24.60 5.67 8.94
CA PHE A 86 25.31 4.55 9.54
C PHE A 86 26.58 4.22 8.72
N GLY A 87 27.69 3.98 9.40
CA GLY A 87 28.88 3.37 8.78
C GLY A 87 28.68 1.88 8.50
N PRO A 88 29.60 1.26 7.71
CA PRO A 88 29.58 -0.20 7.51
C PRO A 88 29.75 -0.94 8.84
N GLY A 89 29.05 -2.07 9.00
CA GLY A 89 29.15 -2.90 10.18
C GLY A 89 27.80 -3.37 10.73
N LYS A 90 27.87 -4.15 11.81
CA LYS A 90 26.71 -4.71 12.51
C LYS A 90 26.17 -3.73 13.56
N TYR A 91 24.86 -3.65 13.65
CA TYR A 91 24.14 -2.84 14.63
C TYR A 91 23.15 -3.71 15.40
N ASP A 92 23.30 -3.73 16.72
CA ASP A 92 22.37 -4.37 17.63
C ASP A 92 21.40 -3.33 18.18
N VAL A 93 20.09 -3.59 18.05
CA VAL A 93 19.01 -2.70 18.47
C VAL A 93 18.24 -3.28 19.62
N GLU A 94 17.99 -2.46 20.63
CA GLU A 94 17.09 -2.75 21.72
C GLU A 94 16.07 -1.63 21.87
N CYS A 95 14.77 -1.95 21.76
CA CYS A 95 13.67 -1.04 22.01
C CYS A 95 12.92 -1.47 23.27
N LYS A 96 12.58 -0.50 24.12
CA LYS A 96 11.79 -0.71 25.34
C LYS A 96 10.60 0.23 25.31
N VAL A 97 9.39 -0.32 25.41
CA VAL A 97 8.16 0.46 25.58
C VAL A 97 7.57 0.20 26.98
N THR A 98 7.11 1.25 27.63
CA THR A 98 6.40 1.15 28.91
C THR A 98 4.95 1.53 28.73
N LEU A 99 4.04 0.70 29.24
CA LEU A 99 2.60 0.93 29.18
C LEU A 99 2.06 1.24 30.58
N ASP A 100 1.24 2.29 30.70
CA ASP A 100 0.54 2.73 31.93
C ASP A 100 1.46 2.88 33.17
N ASN A 101 2.76 3.15 32.96
CA ASN A 101 3.79 3.14 34.03
C ASN A 101 3.87 1.82 34.82
N LYS A 102 3.34 0.72 34.28
CA LYS A 102 3.20 -0.57 35.02
C LYS A 102 4.04 -1.69 34.42
N ALA A 103 4.04 -1.83 33.11
CA ALA A 103 4.70 -2.93 32.44
C ALA A 103 5.59 -2.43 31.30
N PHE A 104 6.76 -3.04 31.13
CA PHE A 104 7.61 -2.76 29.98
C PHE A 104 7.77 -4.00 29.11
N PHE A 105 7.98 -3.74 27.81
CA PHE A 105 8.16 -4.76 26.77
C PHE A 105 9.41 -4.44 25.98
N LEU A 106 10.17 -5.49 25.68
CA LEU A 106 11.44 -5.39 24.97
C LEU A 106 11.31 -5.98 23.58
N LYS A 107 11.92 -5.31 22.61
CA LYS A 107 12.17 -5.82 21.26
C LYS A 107 13.65 -5.70 20.95
N LYS A 108 14.28 -6.82 20.59
CA LYS A 108 15.69 -6.87 20.18
C LYS A 108 15.79 -7.42 18.77
N PHE A 109 16.65 -6.83 17.98
CA PHE A 109 16.99 -7.28 16.63
C PHE A 109 18.35 -6.72 16.23
N SER A 110 18.89 -7.17 15.10
CA SER A 110 20.13 -6.64 14.56
C SER A 110 20.05 -6.53 13.06
N PHE A 111 20.85 -5.65 12.48
CA PHE A 111 21.03 -5.50 11.05
C PHE A 111 22.50 -5.18 10.73
N GLN A 112 22.82 -5.14 9.44
CA GLN A 112 24.16 -4.80 8.98
C GLN A 112 24.07 -3.74 7.90
N ILE A 113 25.00 -2.78 7.94
CA ILE A 113 25.26 -1.86 6.82
C ILE A 113 26.42 -2.45 6.01
N GLY A 114 26.17 -2.60 4.70
CA GLY A 114 27.20 -3.13 3.79
C GLY A 114 28.36 -2.17 3.58
N GLU A 115 29.55 -2.69 3.26
CA GLU A 115 30.77 -1.92 3.01
C GLU A 115 30.61 -0.87 1.88
N GLY A 116 29.78 -1.18 0.87
CA GLY A 116 29.47 -0.29 -0.27
C GLY A 116 28.14 0.47 -0.13
N ALA A 117 27.65 0.68 1.11
CA ALA A 117 26.35 1.33 1.29
C ALA A 117 26.31 2.73 0.69
N GLU A 118 25.30 2.96 -0.13
CA GLU A 118 25.07 4.22 -0.84
C GLU A 118 24.42 5.27 0.07
N SER A 119 24.63 6.53 -0.25
CA SER A 119 24.09 7.67 0.50
C SER A 119 23.27 8.64 -0.37
N VAL A 120 23.31 8.46 -1.69
CA VAL A 120 22.62 9.30 -2.67
C VAL A 120 21.96 8.40 -3.69
N ALA A 121 20.66 8.55 -3.87
CA ALA A 121 19.93 7.86 -4.93
C ALA A 121 20.30 8.49 -6.29
N PRO A 122 20.50 7.68 -7.34
CA PRO A 122 20.70 8.22 -8.68
C PRO A 122 19.44 8.92 -9.17
N PRO A 123 19.58 9.97 -9.99
CA PRO A 123 18.42 10.63 -10.58
C PRO A 123 17.65 9.67 -11.51
N PRO A 124 16.32 9.81 -11.62
CA PRO A 124 15.51 8.96 -12.46
C PRO A 124 15.96 8.98 -13.93
N SER A 125 16.03 7.80 -14.54
CA SER A 125 16.31 7.61 -15.97
C SER A 125 15.21 8.21 -16.86
N ALA A 126 15.47 8.31 -18.16
CA ALA A 126 14.48 8.79 -19.13
C ALA A 126 13.20 7.93 -19.13
N ALA A 127 13.32 6.60 -19.01
CA ALA A 127 12.17 5.70 -18.95
C ALA A 127 11.36 5.91 -17.66
N GLN A 128 12.02 6.08 -16.53
CA GLN A 128 11.34 6.38 -15.25
C GLN A 128 10.60 7.73 -15.33
N LYS A 129 11.24 8.75 -15.88
CA LYS A 129 10.59 10.07 -16.09
C LYS A 129 9.34 9.96 -16.98
N LEU A 130 9.40 9.15 -18.04
CA LEU A 130 8.26 8.94 -18.95
C LEU A 130 7.06 8.30 -18.20
N VAL A 131 7.30 7.34 -17.30
CA VAL A 131 6.25 6.77 -16.44
C VAL A 131 5.66 7.84 -15.51
N MET A 132 6.51 8.66 -14.91
CA MET A 132 6.08 9.72 -14.00
C MET A 132 5.30 10.83 -14.70
N ASP A 133 5.71 11.19 -15.92
CA ASP A 133 5.00 12.16 -16.76
C ASP A 133 3.60 11.65 -17.11
N GLU A 134 3.46 10.35 -17.42
CA GLU A 134 2.15 9.77 -17.73
C GLU A 134 1.23 9.70 -16.49
N VAL A 135 1.78 9.38 -15.31
CA VAL A 135 1.03 9.48 -14.06
C VAL A 135 0.55 10.90 -13.82
N ASN A 136 1.40 11.90 -14.05
CA ASN A 136 1.04 13.31 -13.93
C ASN A 136 -0.01 13.73 -14.97
N ALA A 137 0.01 13.16 -16.18
CA ALA A 137 -1.05 13.36 -17.16
C ALA A 137 -2.40 12.83 -16.65
N ILE A 138 -2.43 11.63 -16.07
CA ILE A 138 -3.62 11.05 -15.43
C ILE A 138 -4.12 11.96 -14.29
N PHE A 139 -3.24 12.40 -13.39
CA PHE A 139 -3.61 13.31 -12.29
C PHE A 139 -4.19 14.62 -12.79
N LYS A 140 -3.62 15.19 -13.85
CA LYS A 140 -4.14 16.40 -14.49
C LYS A 140 -5.55 16.18 -15.06
N GLU A 141 -5.79 15.06 -15.73
CA GLU A 141 -7.12 14.68 -16.24
C GLU A 141 -8.15 14.52 -15.11
N MET A 142 -7.71 14.08 -13.93
CA MET A 142 -8.55 13.95 -12.75
C MET A 142 -8.75 15.26 -11.96
N GLY A 143 -8.03 16.33 -12.33
CA GLY A 143 -7.99 17.56 -11.53
C GLY A 143 -7.24 17.41 -10.20
N TYR A 144 -6.35 16.42 -10.11
CA TYR A 144 -5.53 16.18 -8.90
C TYR A 144 -4.22 16.98 -8.96
N PRO A 145 -3.62 17.29 -7.80
CA PRO A 145 -2.30 17.89 -7.74
C PRO A 145 -1.26 17.04 -8.47
N GLN A 146 -0.31 17.70 -9.12
CA GLN A 146 0.82 17.01 -9.74
C GLN A 146 1.66 16.30 -8.69
N SER A 147 2.17 15.14 -9.02
CA SER A 147 3.05 14.38 -8.15
C SER A 147 4.45 14.99 -8.10
N ILE A 148 5.14 14.75 -6.99
CA ILE A 148 6.52 15.15 -6.76
C ILE A 148 7.42 13.95 -7.05
N SER A 149 8.39 14.14 -7.93
CA SER A 149 9.42 13.12 -8.19
C SER A 149 10.25 12.85 -6.93
N SER A 150 10.48 11.57 -6.63
CA SER A 150 11.34 11.13 -5.54
C SER A 150 12.42 10.19 -6.09
N ASP A 151 13.67 10.65 -6.06
CA ASP A 151 14.81 9.87 -6.54
C ASP A 151 14.96 8.58 -5.75
N ILE A 152 14.81 8.65 -4.42
CA ILE A 152 14.92 7.47 -3.56
C ILE A 152 13.79 6.45 -3.82
N MET A 153 12.56 6.89 -4.05
CA MET A 153 11.47 5.99 -4.39
C MET A 153 11.69 5.38 -5.78
N SER A 154 12.20 6.15 -6.74
CA SER A 154 12.56 5.63 -8.07
C SER A 154 13.69 4.61 -7.99
N TYR A 155 14.67 4.83 -7.11
CA TYR A 155 15.75 3.89 -6.87
C TYR A 155 15.24 2.58 -6.26
N VAL A 156 14.40 2.63 -5.23
CA VAL A 156 13.78 1.44 -4.61
C VAL A 156 12.89 0.70 -5.60
N ALA A 157 12.08 1.42 -6.38
CA ALA A 157 11.26 0.85 -7.43
C ALA A 157 12.11 0.14 -8.51
N GLN A 158 13.24 0.75 -8.90
CA GLN A 158 14.17 0.14 -9.85
C GLN A 158 14.75 -1.17 -9.32
N LYS A 159 15.22 -1.20 -8.08
CA LYS A 159 15.74 -2.42 -7.45
C LYS A 159 14.69 -3.53 -7.41
N HIS A 160 13.41 -3.19 -7.19
CA HIS A 160 12.34 -4.18 -7.23
C HIS A 160 12.05 -4.68 -8.65
N SER A 161 12.06 -3.80 -9.65
CA SER A 161 11.97 -4.22 -11.06
C SER A 161 13.16 -5.08 -11.49
N ASP A 162 14.36 -4.78 -11.00
CA ASP A 162 15.56 -5.61 -11.24
C ASP A 162 15.40 -7.00 -10.60
N TYR A 163 14.88 -7.09 -9.35
CA TYR A 163 14.56 -8.36 -8.70
C TYR A 163 13.56 -9.18 -9.51
N MET A 164 12.44 -8.57 -9.93
CA MET A 164 11.41 -9.24 -10.73
C MET A 164 11.98 -9.75 -12.05
N ALA A 165 12.82 -8.96 -12.71
CA ALA A 165 13.48 -9.34 -13.97
C ALA A 165 14.48 -10.49 -13.78
N ALA A 166 15.28 -10.47 -12.70
CA ALA A 166 16.24 -11.52 -12.39
C ALA A 166 15.56 -12.87 -12.07
N ASN A 167 14.35 -12.84 -11.51
CA ASN A 167 13.60 -14.02 -11.11
C ASN A 167 12.47 -14.39 -12.09
N GLY A 168 12.22 -13.61 -13.13
CA GLY A 168 11.17 -13.84 -14.12
C GLY A 168 9.74 -13.80 -13.56
N ALA A 169 9.51 -13.13 -12.41
CA ALA A 169 8.25 -13.20 -11.67
C ALA A 169 7.71 -11.79 -11.37
N LEU A 170 6.43 -11.57 -11.69
CA LEU A 170 5.69 -10.34 -11.31
C LEU A 170 5.07 -10.58 -9.92
N VAL A 171 5.71 -10.08 -8.88
CA VAL A 171 5.35 -10.34 -7.47
C VAL A 171 5.60 -9.10 -6.61
N HIS A 172 4.75 -8.87 -5.62
CA HIS A 172 4.95 -7.80 -4.62
C HIS A 172 6.02 -8.18 -3.59
N ASP A 173 6.00 -9.42 -3.11
CA ASP A 173 6.93 -9.89 -2.09
C ASP A 173 8.17 -10.51 -2.71
N GLN A 174 9.31 -10.28 -2.06
CA GLN A 174 10.57 -10.90 -2.41
C GLN A 174 10.86 -12.08 -1.47
N VAL A 175 11.58 -13.07 -1.98
CA VAL A 175 11.98 -14.26 -1.22
C VAL A 175 13.47 -14.16 -0.91
N ASP A 176 13.81 -14.31 0.37
CA ASP A 176 15.20 -14.33 0.82
C ASP A 176 16.03 -15.39 0.09
N GLY A 177 17.29 -15.08 -0.21
CA GLY A 177 18.20 -15.93 -0.96
C GLY A 177 18.00 -15.92 -2.49
N LYS A 178 16.99 -15.23 -3.02
CA LYS A 178 16.82 -15.05 -4.46
C LYS A 178 17.67 -13.88 -4.98
N PRO A 179 18.15 -13.94 -6.23
CA PRO A 179 18.93 -12.85 -6.84
C PRO A 179 18.23 -11.50 -6.72
N GLY A 180 18.95 -10.49 -6.24
CA GLY A 180 18.43 -9.12 -6.08
C GLY A 180 17.52 -8.91 -4.88
N PHE A 181 17.43 -9.87 -3.93
CA PHE A 181 16.68 -9.70 -2.68
C PHE A 181 17.24 -8.53 -1.86
N PHE A 182 16.34 -7.65 -1.37
CA PHE A 182 16.70 -6.53 -0.51
C PHE A 182 15.60 -6.12 0.50
N GLY A 183 14.62 -7.01 0.71
CA GLY A 183 13.53 -6.85 1.69
C GLY A 183 12.27 -7.58 1.27
N ALA A 184 11.62 -8.28 2.20
CA ALA A 184 10.53 -9.19 1.91
C ALA A 184 9.32 -8.51 1.27
N ASN A 185 8.83 -7.42 1.86
CA ASN A 185 7.69 -6.66 1.37
C ASN A 185 8.08 -5.20 1.06
N PHE A 186 7.22 -4.48 0.34
CA PHE A 186 7.54 -3.12 -0.11
C PHE A 186 7.69 -2.11 1.04
N ILE A 187 7.01 -2.31 2.17
CA ILE A 187 7.12 -1.42 3.34
C ILE A 187 8.51 -1.55 3.97
N ASP A 188 9.01 -2.78 4.10
CA ASP A 188 10.37 -3.04 4.59
C ASP A 188 11.40 -2.46 3.63
N ARG A 189 11.27 -2.72 2.33
CA ARG A 189 12.16 -2.18 1.31
C ARG A 189 12.26 -0.65 1.36
N LEU A 190 11.13 0.05 1.49
CA LEU A 190 11.10 1.50 1.58
C LEU A 190 11.72 2.02 2.88
N ALA A 191 11.40 1.40 4.01
CA ALA A 191 11.96 1.79 5.30
C ALA A 191 13.47 1.59 5.36
N ASP A 192 13.99 0.52 4.75
CA ASP A 192 15.43 0.24 4.63
C ASP A 192 16.15 1.28 3.77
N TYR A 193 15.43 2.05 2.97
CA TYR A 193 15.93 3.19 2.19
C TYR A 193 15.46 4.56 2.71
N GLY A 194 14.99 4.63 3.95
CA GLY A 194 14.65 5.89 4.61
C GLY A 194 13.32 6.52 4.15
N VAL A 195 12.41 5.72 3.58
CA VAL A 195 11.08 6.19 3.17
C VAL A 195 10.01 5.66 4.12
N THR A 196 9.26 6.56 4.74
CA THR A 196 8.22 6.25 5.74
C THR A 196 6.84 6.80 5.38
N SER A 197 6.65 7.36 4.18
CA SER A 197 5.35 7.83 3.72
C SER A 197 4.32 6.68 3.67
N LEU A 198 3.03 7.01 3.76
CA LEU A 198 1.96 6.08 3.41
C LEU A 198 2.09 5.77 1.92
N THR A 199 2.60 4.58 1.62
CA THR A 199 3.02 4.21 0.29
C THR A 199 2.21 3.04 -0.22
N ASN A 200 1.93 3.06 -1.52
CA ASN A 200 1.38 1.93 -2.25
C ASN A 200 2.39 1.49 -3.31
N GLU A 201 2.35 0.22 -3.64
CA GLU A 201 3.12 -0.37 -4.74
C GLU A 201 2.16 -0.91 -5.79
N VAL A 202 2.42 -0.55 -7.04
CA VAL A 202 1.70 -1.04 -8.21
C VAL A 202 2.70 -1.67 -9.16
N LEU A 203 2.37 -2.86 -9.66
CA LEU A 203 3.20 -3.61 -10.58
C LEU A 203 2.52 -3.76 -11.93
N GLY A 204 3.31 -3.78 -12.99
CA GLY A 204 2.83 -3.96 -14.35
C GLY A 204 3.82 -4.69 -15.24
N ARG A 205 3.30 -5.12 -16.39
CA ARG A 205 4.10 -5.64 -17.50
C ARG A 205 4.04 -4.66 -18.66
N ASP A 206 5.19 -4.16 -19.09
CA ASP A 206 5.30 -3.32 -20.29
C ASP A 206 5.02 -4.13 -21.55
N SER A 207 4.06 -3.69 -22.32
CA SER A 207 3.68 -4.25 -23.61
C SER A 207 4.49 -3.66 -24.78
N GLY A 208 5.53 -2.86 -24.50
CA GLY A 208 6.33 -2.14 -25.49
C GLY A 208 5.96 -0.67 -25.64
N ASN A 209 4.97 -0.20 -24.88
CA ASN A 209 4.59 1.21 -24.79
C ASN A 209 4.33 1.59 -23.32
N LEU A 210 5.33 2.16 -22.66
CA LEU A 210 5.27 2.51 -21.24
C LEU A 210 4.07 3.40 -20.89
N LYS A 211 3.71 4.37 -21.73
CA LYS A 211 2.56 5.23 -21.46
C LYS A 211 1.24 4.46 -21.49
N ALA A 212 1.06 3.62 -22.51
CA ALA A 212 -0.13 2.76 -22.60
C ALA A 212 -0.19 1.81 -21.38
N THR A 213 0.93 1.21 -21.00
CA THR A 213 1.01 0.32 -19.82
C THR A 213 0.63 1.03 -18.53
N VAL A 214 1.10 2.26 -18.29
CA VAL A 214 0.71 3.06 -17.12
C VAL A 214 -0.81 3.30 -17.11
N ARG A 215 -1.39 3.61 -18.24
CA ARG A 215 -2.86 3.79 -18.36
C ARG A 215 -3.62 2.49 -18.15
N GLU A 216 -3.17 1.37 -18.70
CA GLU A 216 -3.77 0.05 -18.47
C GLU A 216 -3.76 -0.31 -16.97
N VAL A 217 -2.63 -0.09 -16.30
CA VAL A 217 -2.51 -0.28 -14.85
C VAL A 217 -3.48 0.64 -14.10
N TYR A 218 -3.57 1.93 -14.47
CA TYR A 218 -4.53 2.85 -13.86
C TYR A 218 -5.99 2.47 -14.13
N HIS A 219 -6.31 1.92 -15.30
CA HIS A 219 -7.67 1.52 -15.63
C HIS A 219 -8.15 0.31 -14.83
N ALA A 220 -7.26 -0.50 -14.34
CA ALA A 220 -7.55 -1.64 -13.46
C ALA A 220 -8.02 -1.16 -12.09
N PRO A 221 -9.21 -1.57 -11.59
CA PRO A 221 -9.82 -0.95 -10.43
C PRO A 221 -9.06 -1.13 -9.12
N TYR A 222 -8.44 -2.27 -8.84
CA TYR A 222 -7.63 -2.45 -7.62
C TYR A 222 -6.33 -1.65 -7.69
N HIS A 223 -5.67 -1.59 -8.84
CA HIS A 223 -4.49 -0.75 -9.02
C HIS A 223 -4.85 0.73 -8.93
N ARG A 224 -6.01 1.14 -9.48
CA ARG A 224 -6.49 2.54 -9.38
C ARG A 224 -6.63 3.03 -7.94
N ILE A 225 -7.04 2.16 -7.00
CA ILE A 225 -7.09 2.50 -5.58
C ILE A 225 -5.75 3.06 -5.11
N SER A 226 -4.64 2.52 -5.60
CA SER A 226 -3.30 2.97 -5.25
C SER A 226 -2.93 4.35 -5.81
N PHE A 227 -3.57 4.80 -6.90
CA PHE A 227 -3.40 6.16 -7.44
C PHE A 227 -4.26 7.19 -6.73
N LEU A 228 -5.35 6.77 -6.08
CA LEU A 228 -6.25 7.66 -5.34
C LEU A 228 -5.66 7.97 -3.96
N VAL A 229 -4.71 8.88 -3.90
CA VAL A 229 -3.98 9.29 -2.69
C VAL A 229 -4.17 10.79 -2.46
N PRO A 230 -4.49 11.26 -1.22
CA PRO A 230 -4.74 12.66 -0.96
C PRO A 230 -3.46 13.50 -0.98
N GLY A 231 -3.59 14.76 -1.38
CA GLY A 231 -2.55 15.79 -1.31
C GLY A 231 -1.42 15.62 -2.31
N PRO A 232 -0.31 16.33 -2.13
CA PRO A 232 0.86 16.14 -2.97
C PRO A 232 1.42 14.72 -2.74
N VAL A 233 1.57 13.98 -3.83
CA VAL A 233 2.01 12.59 -3.83
C VAL A 233 3.46 12.52 -4.28
N HIS A 234 4.31 11.87 -3.48
CA HIS A 234 5.65 11.50 -3.91
C HIS A 234 5.57 10.24 -4.76
N PHE A 235 6.29 10.25 -5.87
CA PHE A 235 6.25 9.18 -6.86
C PHE A 235 7.64 8.70 -7.23
N GLY A 236 7.77 7.40 -7.42
CA GLY A 236 8.95 6.78 -7.99
C GLY A 236 8.57 5.62 -8.92
N ALA A 237 9.36 5.39 -9.94
CA ALA A 237 9.17 4.32 -10.91
C ALA A 237 10.44 3.50 -11.12
N GLY A 238 10.28 2.21 -11.42
CA GLY A 238 11.35 1.31 -11.82
C GLY A 238 10.94 0.49 -13.04
N ILE A 239 11.86 0.28 -13.98
CA ILE A 239 11.60 -0.49 -15.19
C ILE A 239 12.79 -1.40 -15.50
N LYS A 240 12.54 -2.71 -15.69
CA LYS A 240 13.56 -3.66 -16.10
C LYS A 240 12.96 -4.82 -16.90
N ASN A 241 13.42 -5.03 -18.12
CA ASN A 241 13.02 -6.17 -18.96
C ASN A 241 11.48 -6.38 -19.02
N GLY A 242 10.72 -5.29 -19.18
CA GLY A 242 9.27 -5.31 -19.21
C GLY A 242 8.57 -5.38 -17.85
N PHE A 243 9.28 -5.44 -16.73
CA PHE A 243 8.69 -5.29 -15.41
C PHE A 243 8.66 -3.82 -15.01
N ILE A 244 7.52 -3.37 -14.50
CA ILE A 244 7.33 -2.00 -14.02
C ILE A 244 6.93 -2.07 -12.55
N THR A 245 7.58 -1.22 -11.75
CA THR A 245 7.19 -0.93 -10.37
C THR A 245 6.86 0.55 -10.27
N ILE A 246 5.71 0.88 -9.73
CA ILE A 246 5.30 2.25 -9.41
C ILE A 246 5.10 2.33 -7.91
N LEU A 247 5.83 3.22 -7.25
CA LEU A 247 5.67 3.55 -5.85
C LEU A 247 5.05 4.93 -5.73
N ASN A 248 4.01 5.06 -4.94
CA ASN A 248 3.42 6.35 -4.61
C ASN A 248 3.16 6.47 -3.12
N GLY A 249 3.32 7.65 -2.59
CA GLY A 249 3.13 7.88 -1.17
C GLY A 249 2.79 9.32 -0.84
N SER A 250 1.99 9.51 0.21
CA SER A 250 1.60 10.81 0.71
C SER A 250 1.92 10.92 2.20
N GLN A 251 2.25 12.14 2.64
CA GLN A 251 2.33 12.49 4.05
C GLN A 251 0.99 13.01 4.59
N VAL A 252 0.02 13.26 3.70
CA VAL A 252 -1.28 13.83 4.04
C VAL A 252 -2.19 12.75 4.58
N LEU A 253 -2.82 13.02 5.71
CA LEU A 253 -3.77 12.14 6.40
C LEU A 253 -5.17 12.75 6.47
N ASP A 254 -5.48 13.68 5.57
CA ASP A 254 -6.77 14.35 5.55
C ASP A 254 -7.92 13.38 5.38
N LYS A 255 -8.97 13.62 6.17
CA LYS A 255 -10.22 12.88 6.07
C LYS A 255 -10.94 13.27 4.79
N THR A 256 -10.99 12.37 3.83
CA THR A 256 -11.57 12.63 2.52
C THR A 256 -12.13 11.38 1.85
N ILE A 257 -13.00 11.58 0.86
CA ILE A 257 -13.45 10.53 -0.06
C ILE A 257 -12.92 10.87 -1.44
N LEU A 258 -12.08 9.97 -1.97
CA LEU A 258 -11.50 10.07 -3.31
C LEU A 258 -12.25 9.16 -4.27
N SER A 259 -12.28 9.51 -5.54
CA SER A 259 -12.99 8.74 -6.57
C SER A 259 -12.24 8.75 -7.91
N GLY A 260 -12.36 7.66 -8.64
CA GLY A 260 -11.90 7.52 -10.02
C GLY A 260 -12.95 6.77 -10.86
N PRO A 261 -13.59 7.40 -11.86
CA PRO A 261 -13.35 8.77 -12.35
C PRO A 261 -13.55 9.86 -11.30
N ALA A 262 -12.79 10.95 -11.45
CA ALA A 262 -12.93 12.12 -10.57
C ALA A 262 -14.21 12.90 -10.87
N PRO A 263 -14.67 13.79 -9.98
CA PRO A 263 -15.79 14.68 -10.26
C PRO A 263 -15.59 15.49 -11.55
N ASP A 264 -16.62 15.51 -12.38
CA ASP A 264 -16.68 16.20 -13.68
C ASP A 264 -15.61 15.78 -14.72
N GLN A 265 -14.90 14.68 -14.46
CA GLN A 265 -13.95 14.11 -15.40
C GLN A 265 -14.65 13.70 -16.70
N LYS A 266 -14.00 14.01 -17.84
CA LYS A 266 -14.53 13.76 -19.18
C LYS A 266 -13.70 12.70 -19.90
N ASN A 267 -14.22 12.24 -21.03
CA ASN A 267 -13.58 11.27 -21.90
C ASN A 267 -13.28 9.94 -21.20
N ILE A 268 -14.16 9.52 -20.29
CA ILE A 268 -14.02 8.24 -19.60
C ILE A 268 -14.26 7.11 -20.59
N PRO A 269 -13.40 6.09 -20.66
CA PRO A 269 -13.59 4.95 -21.54
C PRO A 269 -14.96 4.29 -21.34
N LEU A 270 -15.52 3.75 -22.41
CA LEU A 270 -16.84 3.09 -22.36
C LEU A 270 -16.75 1.73 -21.67
N GLN A 271 -15.64 1.05 -21.84
CA GLN A 271 -15.44 -0.32 -21.42
C GLN A 271 -14.06 -0.55 -20.79
N TRP A 272 -13.94 -1.65 -20.11
CA TRP A 272 -12.70 -2.13 -19.56
C TRP A 272 -12.58 -3.64 -19.84
N ASP A 273 -11.41 -4.06 -20.34
CA ASP A 273 -11.05 -5.46 -20.48
C ASP A 273 -10.35 -5.90 -19.19
N CYS A 274 -10.97 -6.86 -18.48
CA CYS A 274 -10.48 -7.33 -17.20
C CYS A 274 -9.24 -8.22 -17.39
N THR A 275 -8.07 -7.62 -17.26
CA THR A 275 -6.77 -8.31 -17.27
C THR A 275 -6.09 -8.32 -15.89
N GLU A 276 -6.69 -7.63 -14.91
CA GLU A 276 -6.16 -7.49 -13.55
C GLU A 276 -6.13 -8.82 -12.79
N LYS A 277 -5.05 -9.03 -12.02
CA LYS A 277 -4.90 -10.21 -11.16
C LYS A 277 -4.61 -9.78 -9.73
N PRO A 278 -5.41 -10.28 -8.73
CA PRO A 278 -6.58 -11.14 -8.93
C PRO A 278 -7.73 -10.41 -9.64
N SER A 279 -8.51 -11.14 -10.40
CA SER A 279 -9.65 -10.56 -11.13
C SER A 279 -10.73 -10.08 -10.16
N PRO A 280 -11.25 -8.85 -10.27
CA PRO A 280 -12.40 -8.40 -9.51
C PRO A 280 -13.69 -9.11 -9.94
N LEU A 281 -13.72 -9.79 -11.10
CA LEU A 281 -14.86 -10.58 -11.56
C LEU A 281 -14.93 -11.99 -10.95
N ARG A 282 -13.96 -12.37 -10.07
CA ARG A 282 -13.92 -13.70 -9.44
C ARG A 282 -15.16 -14.02 -8.60
N SER A 283 -15.80 -12.99 -8.02
CA SER A 283 -17.04 -13.17 -7.23
C SER A 283 -18.22 -13.67 -8.06
N ILE A 284 -18.16 -13.51 -9.38
CA ILE A 284 -19.14 -14.04 -10.34
C ILE A 284 -18.58 -15.18 -11.19
N GLY A 285 -17.49 -15.83 -10.72
CA GLY A 285 -16.86 -16.97 -11.37
C GLY A 285 -16.09 -16.66 -12.65
N LYS A 286 -15.75 -15.38 -12.92
CA LYS A 286 -15.01 -14.96 -14.11
C LYS A 286 -13.60 -14.46 -13.74
N THR A 287 -12.66 -14.73 -14.61
CA THR A 287 -11.26 -14.23 -14.47
C THR A 287 -10.91 -13.16 -15.49
N THR A 288 -11.66 -13.07 -16.57
CA THR A 288 -11.50 -12.12 -17.68
C THR A 288 -12.86 -11.73 -18.22
N GLY A 289 -12.94 -10.68 -19.03
CA GLY A 289 -14.12 -10.26 -19.75
C GLY A 289 -14.20 -8.75 -19.93
N ILE A 290 -14.97 -8.34 -20.93
CA ILE A 290 -15.27 -6.95 -21.19
C ILE A 290 -16.47 -6.53 -20.32
N THR A 291 -16.33 -5.41 -19.63
CA THR A 291 -17.36 -4.78 -18.80
C THR A 291 -17.46 -3.31 -19.14
N GLY A 292 -18.41 -2.60 -18.56
CA GLY A 292 -18.34 -1.14 -18.52
C GLY A 292 -17.13 -0.67 -17.71
N TYR A 293 -16.73 0.57 -17.91
CA TYR A 293 -15.56 1.14 -17.23
C TYR A 293 -15.78 1.19 -15.70
N PRO A 294 -14.89 0.60 -14.88
CA PRO A 294 -15.06 0.54 -13.43
C PRO A 294 -15.00 1.92 -12.78
N VAL A 295 -15.84 2.14 -11.78
CA VAL A 295 -15.85 3.33 -10.94
C VAL A 295 -15.40 2.93 -9.53
N VAL A 296 -14.46 3.68 -8.97
CA VAL A 296 -13.87 3.41 -7.65
C VAL A 296 -14.11 4.59 -6.74
N ALA A 297 -14.46 4.33 -5.49
CA ALA A 297 -14.42 5.33 -4.42
C ALA A 297 -13.75 4.77 -3.19
N LEU A 298 -13.00 5.60 -2.48
CA LEU A 298 -12.32 5.18 -1.26
C LEU A 298 -12.29 6.29 -0.22
N VAL A 299 -12.21 5.87 1.05
CA VAL A 299 -12.15 6.73 2.22
C VAL A 299 -10.73 6.82 2.73
N TYR A 300 -10.24 8.02 2.97
CA TYR A 300 -8.91 8.29 3.53
C TYR A 300 -8.99 8.97 4.88
N GLY A 301 -7.91 8.85 5.70
CA GLY A 301 -7.77 9.56 6.98
C GLY A 301 -8.57 9.00 8.15
N TYR A 302 -9.25 7.85 7.99
CA TYR A 302 -9.98 7.16 9.05
C TYR A 302 -9.35 5.81 9.39
N LEU A 303 -9.54 5.35 10.63
CA LEU A 303 -9.10 4.02 11.04
C LEU A 303 -9.99 2.95 10.40
N LEU A 304 -9.39 1.86 9.91
CA LEU A 304 -10.12 0.79 9.22
C LEU A 304 -11.21 0.15 10.07
N GLN A 305 -10.96 -0.04 11.36
CA GLN A 305 -11.92 -0.63 12.29
C GLN A 305 -13.14 0.25 12.57
N ASP A 306 -13.07 1.54 12.24
CA ASP A 306 -14.17 2.48 12.40
C ASP A 306 -15.10 2.52 11.17
N LEU A 307 -14.68 1.87 10.06
CA LEU A 307 -15.40 1.90 8.80
C LEU A 307 -16.35 0.71 8.67
N SER A 308 -17.58 0.98 8.27
CA SER A 308 -18.61 -0.06 8.03
C SER A 308 -19.68 0.43 7.06
N ASP A 309 -20.61 -0.45 6.70
CA ASP A 309 -21.85 -0.14 5.98
C ASP A 309 -21.61 0.58 4.64
N PHE A 310 -20.67 0.05 3.85
CA PHE A 310 -20.31 0.60 2.54
C PHE A 310 -21.43 0.41 1.53
N LYS A 311 -21.85 1.52 0.88
CA LYS A 311 -22.88 1.54 -0.16
C LYS A 311 -22.38 2.35 -1.35
N CYS A 312 -22.80 1.94 -2.55
CA CYS A 312 -22.51 2.66 -3.77
C CYS A 312 -23.60 2.46 -4.81
N SER A 313 -23.78 3.42 -5.70
CA SER A 313 -24.67 3.31 -6.85
C SER A 313 -24.12 4.08 -8.05
N LEU A 314 -24.53 3.67 -9.23
CA LEU A 314 -24.26 4.35 -10.49
C LEU A 314 -25.57 4.54 -11.24
N LYS A 315 -25.82 5.74 -11.75
CA LYS A 315 -27.06 6.08 -12.46
C LYS A 315 -26.78 6.73 -13.80
N LEU A 316 -27.67 6.47 -14.74
CA LEU A 316 -27.76 7.16 -16.02
C LEU A 316 -29.19 7.72 -16.16
N ASP A 317 -29.33 9.03 -16.34
CA ASP A 317 -30.62 9.72 -16.43
C ASP A 317 -31.59 9.36 -15.29
N GLY A 318 -31.03 9.26 -14.06
CA GLY A 318 -31.77 8.92 -12.84
C GLY A 318 -32.10 7.43 -12.67
N LYS A 319 -31.80 6.56 -13.64
CA LYS A 319 -32.03 5.10 -13.59
C LYS A 319 -30.77 4.38 -13.16
N ASP A 320 -30.94 3.35 -12.33
CA ASP A 320 -29.82 2.52 -11.88
C ASP A 320 -29.17 1.77 -13.05
N VAL A 321 -27.84 1.79 -13.10
CA VAL A 321 -27.03 1.03 -14.05
C VAL A 321 -26.77 -0.37 -13.46
N PRO A 322 -27.10 -1.45 -14.19
CA PRO A 322 -26.75 -2.80 -13.76
C PRO A 322 -25.23 -2.93 -13.57
N MET A 323 -24.80 -3.37 -12.38
CA MET A 323 -23.37 -3.44 -12.05
C MET A 323 -23.07 -4.50 -10.99
N LEU A 324 -21.82 -4.99 -10.99
CA LEU A 324 -21.23 -5.71 -9.88
C LEU A 324 -20.73 -4.67 -8.87
N SER A 325 -21.21 -4.74 -7.63
CA SER A 325 -20.78 -3.90 -6.53
C SER A 325 -19.84 -4.68 -5.62
N LEU A 326 -18.59 -4.30 -5.56
CA LEU A 326 -17.59 -4.86 -4.66
C LEU A 326 -17.34 -3.89 -3.50
N THR A 327 -17.39 -4.43 -2.29
CA THR A 327 -17.23 -3.68 -1.04
C THR A 327 -16.38 -4.50 -0.06
N PRO A 328 -15.90 -3.95 1.05
CA PRO A 328 -15.19 -4.72 2.07
C PRO A 328 -15.98 -5.91 2.65
N ALA A 329 -17.29 -5.95 2.46
CA ALA A 329 -18.13 -7.06 2.93
C ALA A 329 -18.10 -8.29 2.02
N ASN A 330 -17.75 -8.13 0.74
CA ASN A 330 -17.78 -9.20 -0.26
C ASN A 330 -16.49 -9.30 -1.10
N ASP A 331 -15.46 -8.52 -0.75
CA ASP A 331 -14.16 -8.54 -1.44
C ASP A 331 -13.01 -8.23 -0.48
N ASP A 332 -12.15 -9.22 -0.22
CA ASP A 332 -11.04 -9.15 0.75
C ASP A 332 -9.91 -8.17 0.34
N PHE A 333 -9.85 -7.77 -0.93
CA PHE A 333 -8.89 -6.77 -1.42
C PHE A 333 -9.33 -5.33 -1.11
N LEU A 334 -10.61 -5.15 -0.78
CA LEU A 334 -11.17 -3.85 -0.46
C LEU A 334 -11.28 -3.67 1.06
N ARG A 335 -10.50 -2.73 1.62
CA ARG A 335 -10.54 -2.42 3.06
C ARG A 335 -11.24 -1.12 3.39
N ARG A 336 -11.16 -0.16 2.47
CA ARG A 336 -11.68 1.21 2.61
C ARG A 336 -12.26 1.75 1.31
N ALA A 337 -12.46 0.89 0.33
CA ALA A 337 -12.87 1.24 -1.02
C ALA A 337 -14.09 0.43 -1.46
N VAL A 338 -14.77 0.94 -2.46
CA VAL A 338 -15.76 0.21 -3.24
C VAL A 338 -15.37 0.25 -4.71
N VAL A 339 -15.74 -0.80 -5.44
CA VAL A 339 -15.60 -0.87 -6.90
C VAL A 339 -16.97 -1.17 -7.50
N MET A 340 -17.41 -0.30 -8.40
CA MET A 340 -18.63 -0.44 -9.19
C MET A 340 -18.24 -0.83 -10.60
N ILE A 341 -18.60 -2.03 -11.06
CA ILE A 341 -18.28 -2.53 -12.39
C ILE A 341 -19.59 -2.69 -13.18
N PRO A 342 -19.94 -1.77 -14.09
CA PRO A 342 -21.11 -1.93 -14.93
C PRO A 342 -21.02 -3.22 -15.74
N THR A 343 -22.14 -3.98 -15.86
CA THR A 343 -22.16 -5.26 -16.55
C THR A 343 -21.93 -5.12 -18.05
N ASP A 344 -22.38 -4.01 -18.61
CA ASP A 344 -22.28 -3.69 -20.03
C ASP A 344 -21.44 -2.42 -20.27
N PRO A 345 -20.84 -2.24 -21.44
CA PRO A 345 -20.17 -1.00 -21.80
C PRO A 345 -21.05 0.22 -21.56
N LEU A 346 -20.45 1.29 -21.08
CA LEU A 346 -21.14 2.57 -20.87
C LEU A 346 -21.51 3.18 -22.22
N LEU A 347 -22.60 3.96 -22.24
CA LEU A 347 -23.02 4.66 -23.46
C LEU A 347 -22.11 5.86 -23.75
N PRO A 348 -21.81 6.14 -25.02
CA PRO A 348 -20.92 7.24 -25.41
C PRO A 348 -21.56 8.62 -25.16
N ASN A 349 -20.73 9.63 -24.85
CA ASN A 349 -21.14 11.01 -24.62
C ASN A 349 -22.27 11.15 -23.56
N ARG A 350 -22.28 10.30 -22.53
CA ARG A 350 -23.31 10.35 -21.48
C ARG A 350 -22.70 10.74 -20.16
N LYS A 351 -23.46 11.49 -19.39
CA LYS A 351 -23.16 11.83 -18.00
C LYS A 351 -23.71 10.77 -17.08
N TYR A 352 -22.86 10.20 -16.27
CA TYR A 352 -23.21 9.23 -15.24
C TYR A 352 -23.08 9.86 -13.87
N ASP A 353 -24.02 9.59 -12.96
CA ASP A 353 -24.01 10.04 -11.59
C ASP A 353 -23.65 8.85 -10.67
N ALA A 354 -22.63 9.03 -9.85
CA ALA A 354 -22.17 8.03 -8.92
C ALA A 354 -22.36 8.49 -7.48
N THR A 355 -22.73 7.56 -6.59
CA THR A 355 -22.82 7.82 -5.16
C THR A 355 -21.98 6.82 -4.39
N PHE A 356 -21.45 7.27 -3.29
CA PHE A 356 -20.76 6.45 -2.31
C PHE A 356 -21.12 6.90 -0.91
N SER A 357 -21.31 5.96 0.01
CA SER A 357 -21.41 6.24 1.44
C SER A 357 -20.85 5.09 2.27
N CYS A 358 -20.40 5.43 3.47
CA CYS A 358 -20.08 4.46 4.51
C CYS A 358 -20.33 5.06 5.89
N LYS A 359 -20.32 4.24 6.93
CA LYS A 359 -20.28 4.72 8.31
C LYS A 359 -18.85 4.81 8.80
N VAL A 360 -18.58 5.87 9.55
CA VAL A 360 -17.41 6.02 10.41
C VAL A 360 -17.94 5.99 11.84
N LYS A 361 -17.82 4.85 12.51
CA LYS A 361 -18.56 4.56 13.75
C LYS A 361 -20.08 4.70 13.47
N ASP A 362 -20.73 5.69 14.12
CA ASP A 362 -22.17 5.94 13.98
C ASP A 362 -22.51 7.04 12.95
N GLN A 363 -21.51 7.72 12.39
CA GLN A 363 -21.72 8.81 11.45
C GLN A 363 -21.63 8.33 10.01
N VAL A 364 -22.64 8.69 9.19
CA VAL A 364 -22.59 8.46 7.75
C VAL A 364 -21.79 9.55 7.08
N ILE A 365 -20.81 9.15 6.28
CA ILE A 365 -20.12 10.03 5.33
C ILE A 365 -20.46 9.61 3.92
N SER A 366 -20.59 10.58 3.00
CA SER A 366 -20.98 10.30 1.62
C SER A 366 -20.31 11.23 0.63
N LYS A 367 -20.28 10.80 -0.63
CA LYS A 367 -19.88 11.60 -1.78
C LYS A 367 -20.81 11.28 -2.94
N GLU A 368 -21.25 12.33 -3.62
CA GLU A 368 -21.95 12.26 -4.90
C GLU A 368 -21.10 13.02 -5.94
N TRP A 369 -20.96 12.43 -7.11
CA TRP A 369 -20.23 13.04 -8.21
C TRP A 369 -20.73 12.54 -9.55
N SER A 370 -20.35 13.21 -10.61
CA SER A 370 -20.63 12.76 -11.96
C SER A 370 -19.39 12.77 -12.84
N PHE A 371 -19.44 12.02 -13.92
CA PHE A 371 -18.41 12.00 -14.97
C PHE A 371 -19.07 11.81 -16.34
N THR A 372 -18.32 12.12 -17.42
CA THR A 372 -18.84 11.99 -18.78
C THR A 372 -17.97 11.03 -19.58
N THR A 373 -18.62 10.11 -20.27
CA THR A 373 -17.94 9.12 -21.11
C THR A 373 -17.42 9.74 -22.42
N ALA A 374 -16.46 9.06 -23.01
CA ALA A 374 -15.91 9.40 -24.34
C ALA A 374 -16.98 9.22 -25.46
N ALA A 375 -16.66 9.77 -26.62
CA ALA A 375 -17.52 9.62 -27.81
C ALA A 375 -17.43 8.23 -28.45
N LYS A 376 -16.31 7.52 -28.20
CA LYS A 376 -16.03 6.17 -28.75
C LYS A 376 -15.29 5.36 -27.70
#